data_eb4fc9217841d69e78d949f9138b9442
#
_entry.id   eb4fc9217841d69e78d949f9138b9442
#
_cell.length_a   1.000
_cell.length_b   1.000
_cell.length_c   1.000
_cell.angle_alpha   90.00
_cell.angle_beta   90.00
_cell.angle_gamma   90.00
#
_symmetry.space_group_name_H-M   'P 1'
#
loop_
_entity.id
_entity.type
_entity.pdbx_description
1 polymer ?
#
loop_
_entity_poly.entity_id
_entity_poly.type
_entity_poly.pdbx_seq_one_letter_code
_entity_poly.pdbx_strand_id
1 'polypeptide(L)'
;MKCAVAINKIHASKEENFLIIRSLIKEAADNGAGLVLFPEAALTGLINTDLPENDLALGENVSGKYINELVSLSKKLGIWIATGFFEIEDRALYDSAVLISPDGNIALKHRRTDSGWHSPRAPKEVYKEGTEHLVIETPFGRVAFLVCGELFHDDALDAVKKLRPDLVLVPMARSAYEVEDVQDWWDTDEKWFYLERLAQLRANCLIANCLGDGAIEDSFGGAMAVDKKGRIVAEFPLYNQGLLYVEMDLENNT
;
A
#
# COMPACT_ATOMS: atom_id res chain seq x y z
N MET A 1 2.47 -4.64 -18.85
CA MET A 1 1.28 -3.85 -18.41
C MET A 1 1.76 -2.56 -17.80
N LYS A 2 1.13 -1.42 -18.17
CA LYS A 2 1.42 -0.15 -17.55
C LYS A 2 0.80 -0.07 -16.16
N CYS A 3 1.61 0.19 -15.15
CA CYS A 3 1.21 0.40 -13.77
C CYS A 3 1.48 1.85 -13.37
N ALA A 4 0.70 2.36 -12.43
CA ALA A 4 0.95 3.60 -11.74
C ALA A 4 1.16 3.30 -10.25
N VAL A 5 2.14 3.97 -9.63
CA VAL A 5 2.34 3.96 -8.19
C VAL A 5 2.14 5.38 -7.69
N ALA A 6 1.15 5.55 -6.82
CA ALA A 6 0.73 6.84 -6.32
C ALA A 6 1.45 7.20 -5.03
N ILE A 7 1.87 8.43 -4.94
CA ILE A 7 2.35 9.07 -3.71
C ILE A 7 1.35 10.17 -3.38
N ASN A 8 0.46 9.92 -2.43
CA ASN A 8 -0.50 10.92 -1.99
C ASN A 8 -0.11 11.50 -0.64
N LYS A 9 -0.36 12.80 -0.50
CA LYS A 9 -0.27 13.47 0.79
C LYS A 9 -1.43 13.00 1.67
N ILE A 10 -1.11 12.72 2.94
CA ILE A 10 -2.08 12.27 3.94
C ILE A 10 -2.58 13.48 4.72
N HIS A 11 -3.89 13.56 4.88
CA HIS A 11 -4.61 14.52 5.71
C HIS A 11 -5.39 13.79 6.81
N ALA A 12 -5.76 14.52 7.87
CA ALA A 12 -6.58 13.96 8.95
C ALA A 12 -8.02 13.61 8.50
N SER A 13 -8.46 14.14 7.36
CA SER A 13 -9.80 13.96 6.82
C SER A 13 -9.82 12.85 5.77
N LYS A 14 -10.59 11.78 6.02
CA LYS A 14 -10.87 10.73 5.00
C LYS A 14 -11.43 11.31 3.71
N GLU A 15 -12.24 12.36 3.78
CA GLU A 15 -12.81 12.99 2.59
C GLU A 15 -11.76 13.68 1.74
N GLU A 16 -10.83 14.42 2.36
CA GLU A 16 -9.70 15.05 1.65
C GLU A 16 -8.80 14.01 1.02
N ASN A 17 -8.42 12.96 1.75
CA ASN A 17 -7.64 11.85 1.23
C ASN A 17 -8.33 11.17 0.05
N PHE A 18 -9.63 10.90 0.17
CA PHE A 18 -10.42 10.30 -0.92
C PHE A 18 -10.47 11.19 -2.17
N LEU A 19 -10.58 12.51 -2.02
CA LEU A 19 -10.59 13.44 -3.16
C LEU A 19 -9.25 13.41 -3.91
N ILE A 20 -8.13 13.33 -3.18
CA ILE A 20 -6.78 13.18 -3.77
C ILE A 20 -6.67 11.83 -4.47
N ILE A 21 -7.00 10.73 -3.79
CA ILE A 21 -6.99 9.37 -4.35
C ILE A 21 -7.81 9.32 -5.64
N ARG A 22 -9.03 9.84 -5.62
CA ARG A 22 -9.91 9.89 -6.80
C ARG A 22 -9.30 10.67 -7.96
N SER A 23 -8.60 11.77 -7.69
CA SER A 23 -7.92 12.55 -8.73
C SER A 23 -6.78 11.77 -9.35
N LEU A 24 -5.93 11.13 -8.53
CA LEU A 24 -4.79 10.33 -8.98
C LEU A 24 -5.24 9.06 -9.74
N ILE A 25 -6.35 8.42 -9.33
CA ILE A 25 -6.94 7.29 -10.09
C ILE A 25 -7.34 7.74 -11.51
N LYS A 26 -8.01 8.88 -11.64
CA LYS A 26 -8.41 9.42 -12.95
C LYS A 26 -7.19 9.73 -13.80
N GLU A 27 -6.21 10.40 -13.23
CA GLU A 27 -4.95 10.71 -13.91
C GLU A 27 -4.23 9.42 -14.37
N ALA A 28 -4.15 8.39 -13.52
CA ALA A 28 -3.58 7.11 -13.89
C ALA A 28 -4.31 6.45 -15.06
N ALA A 29 -5.65 6.44 -15.03
CA ALA A 29 -6.48 5.87 -16.09
C ALA A 29 -6.35 6.66 -17.39
N ASP A 30 -6.38 7.99 -17.35
CA ASP A 30 -6.23 8.88 -18.50
C ASP A 30 -4.85 8.69 -19.17
N ASN A 31 -3.83 8.31 -18.41
CA ASN A 31 -2.50 7.96 -18.90
C ASN A 31 -2.34 6.47 -19.27
N GLY A 32 -3.41 5.70 -19.28
CA GLY A 32 -3.43 4.32 -19.75
C GLY A 32 -2.87 3.29 -18.78
N ALA A 33 -2.81 3.60 -17.47
CA ALA A 33 -2.45 2.60 -16.47
C ALA A 33 -3.58 1.58 -16.29
N GLY A 34 -3.23 0.30 -16.24
CA GLY A 34 -4.16 -0.80 -15.96
C GLY A 34 -4.29 -1.09 -14.45
N LEU A 35 -3.31 -0.66 -13.65
CA LEU A 35 -3.27 -0.79 -12.19
C LEU A 35 -2.73 0.50 -11.58
N VAL A 36 -3.32 0.93 -10.46
CA VAL A 36 -2.75 1.96 -9.58
C VAL A 36 -2.63 1.44 -8.16
N LEU A 37 -1.44 1.60 -7.57
CA LEU A 37 -1.15 1.29 -6.17
C LEU A 37 -1.06 2.57 -5.36
N PHE A 38 -1.79 2.65 -4.25
CA PHE A 38 -1.70 3.69 -3.22
C PHE A 38 -0.97 3.18 -1.97
N PRO A 39 -0.46 4.09 -1.13
CA PRO A 39 0.22 3.75 0.12
C PRO A 39 -0.65 3.03 1.16
N GLU A 40 0.02 2.58 2.23
CA GLU A 40 -0.61 2.13 3.47
C GLU A 40 -1.46 3.25 4.06
N ALA A 41 -2.61 2.88 4.61
CA ALA A 41 -3.58 3.79 5.19
C ALA A 41 -3.88 5.06 4.34
N ALA A 42 -3.70 4.99 3.01
CA ALA A 42 -3.84 6.15 2.11
C ALA A 42 -5.19 6.85 2.24
N LEU A 43 -6.26 6.10 2.54
CA LEU A 43 -7.61 6.65 2.73
C LEU A 43 -7.79 7.26 4.11
N THR A 44 -7.30 6.64 5.15
CA THR A 44 -7.59 6.98 6.56
C THR A 44 -6.49 7.78 7.23
N GLY A 45 -5.27 7.71 6.71
CA GLY A 45 -4.05 8.12 7.39
C GLY A 45 -3.60 7.08 8.41
N LEU A 46 -2.29 6.93 8.62
CA LEU A 46 -1.71 6.16 9.72
C LEU A 46 -1.52 7.10 10.92
N ILE A 47 -2.64 7.60 11.44
CA ILE A 47 -2.70 8.67 12.46
C ILE A 47 -3.39 8.22 13.75
N ASN A 48 -3.40 6.90 13.99
CA ASN A 48 -3.97 6.34 15.20
C ASN A 48 -3.24 6.82 16.47
N THR A 49 -4.02 6.97 17.53
CA THR A 49 -3.55 7.43 18.84
C THR A 49 -3.45 6.31 19.86
N ASP A 50 -3.83 5.09 19.48
CA ASP A 50 -3.99 3.90 20.31
C ASP A 50 -5.09 4.05 21.40
N LEU A 51 -5.99 5.01 21.19
CA LEU A 51 -7.18 5.24 21.99
C LEU A 51 -8.43 4.86 21.16
N PRO A 52 -9.14 3.77 21.52
CA PRO A 52 -10.28 3.27 20.74
C PRO A 52 -11.36 4.32 20.46
N GLU A 53 -11.61 5.22 21.41
CA GLU A 53 -12.60 6.30 21.25
C GLU A 53 -12.27 7.28 20.12
N ASN A 54 -10.98 7.44 19.79
CA ASN A 54 -10.52 8.26 18.69
C ASN A 54 -10.43 7.44 17.40
N ASP A 55 -9.78 6.28 17.50
CA ASP A 55 -9.28 5.56 16.33
C ASP A 55 -10.35 4.74 15.61
N LEU A 56 -11.39 4.27 16.32
CA LEU A 56 -12.53 3.62 15.68
C LEU A 56 -13.26 4.54 14.69
N ALA A 57 -13.18 5.86 14.89
CA ALA A 57 -13.75 6.84 13.96
C ALA A 57 -12.91 7.02 12.68
N LEU A 58 -11.61 6.68 12.72
CA LEU A 58 -10.74 6.67 11.54
C LEU A 58 -11.08 5.53 10.59
N GLY A 59 -11.52 4.38 11.14
CA GLY A 59 -11.78 3.19 10.36
C GLY A 59 -12.85 3.37 9.29
N GLU A 60 -12.72 2.61 8.20
CA GLU A 60 -13.69 2.47 7.13
C GLU A 60 -14.09 1.00 7.00
N ASN A 61 -15.38 0.73 6.85
CA ASN A 61 -15.81 -0.64 6.58
C ASN A 61 -15.49 -1.03 5.14
N VAL A 62 -15.16 -2.29 4.90
CA VAL A 62 -14.90 -2.80 3.54
C VAL A 62 -16.07 -2.61 2.58
N SER A 63 -17.28 -2.51 3.10
CA SER A 63 -18.51 -2.15 2.36
C SER A 63 -18.96 -0.69 2.63
N GLY A 64 -18.07 0.13 3.18
CA GLY A 64 -18.36 1.51 3.54
C GLY A 64 -18.40 2.46 2.32
N LYS A 65 -18.72 3.72 2.59
CA LYS A 65 -18.93 4.76 1.57
C LYS A 65 -17.73 4.86 0.61
N TYR A 66 -16.54 5.05 1.16
CA TYR A 66 -15.37 5.36 0.34
C TYR A 66 -14.87 4.16 -0.45
N ILE A 67 -14.90 2.96 0.14
CA ILE A 67 -14.55 1.73 -0.57
C ILE A 67 -15.53 1.47 -1.71
N ASN A 68 -16.84 1.65 -1.50
CA ASN A 68 -17.85 1.51 -2.56
C ASN A 68 -17.67 2.56 -3.69
N GLU A 69 -17.24 3.77 -3.35
CA GLU A 69 -16.89 4.77 -4.39
C GLU A 69 -15.65 4.37 -5.19
N LEU A 70 -14.62 3.80 -4.55
CA LEU A 70 -13.45 3.24 -5.25
C LEU A 70 -13.83 2.06 -6.16
N VAL A 71 -14.70 1.16 -5.69
CA VAL A 71 -15.28 0.07 -6.50
C VAL A 71 -15.99 0.62 -7.74
N SER A 72 -16.78 1.67 -7.56
CA SER A 72 -17.50 2.34 -8.66
C SER A 72 -16.54 3.00 -9.65
N LEU A 73 -15.46 3.63 -9.16
CA LEU A 73 -14.42 4.24 -10.00
C LEU A 73 -13.64 3.19 -10.78
N SER A 74 -13.22 2.10 -10.14
CA SER A 74 -12.53 0.99 -10.77
C SER A 74 -13.34 0.46 -11.97
N LYS A 75 -14.62 0.18 -11.74
CA LYS A 75 -15.54 -0.27 -12.80
C LYS A 75 -15.72 0.75 -13.91
N LYS A 76 -15.91 2.02 -13.56
CA LYS A 76 -16.13 3.10 -14.52
C LYS A 76 -14.94 3.35 -15.44
N LEU A 77 -13.73 3.28 -14.86
CA LEU A 77 -12.48 3.62 -15.54
C LEU A 77 -11.76 2.40 -16.14
N GLY A 78 -12.20 1.17 -15.80
CA GLY A 78 -11.57 -0.05 -16.26
C GLY A 78 -10.17 -0.28 -15.69
N ILE A 79 -9.88 0.21 -14.47
CA ILE A 79 -8.56 0.18 -13.85
C ILE A 79 -8.60 -0.62 -12.54
N TRP A 80 -7.58 -1.44 -12.29
CA TRP A 80 -7.36 -2.05 -10.99
C TRP A 80 -6.89 -1.01 -9.98
N ILE A 81 -7.44 -1.02 -8.76
CA ILE A 81 -7.08 -0.09 -7.69
C ILE A 81 -6.62 -0.88 -6.48
N ALA A 82 -5.39 -0.63 -6.02
CA ALA A 82 -4.86 -1.15 -4.76
C ALA A 82 -4.67 0.00 -3.78
N THR A 83 -5.20 -0.10 -2.55
CA THR A 83 -5.09 0.96 -1.55
C THR A 83 -5.10 0.44 -0.13
N GLY A 84 -4.35 1.10 0.76
CA GLY A 84 -4.37 0.87 2.19
C GLY A 84 -5.41 1.73 2.92
N PHE A 85 -5.91 1.22 4.04
CA PHE A 85 -6.84 1.92 4.92
C PHE A 85 -6.96 1.21 6.28
N PHE A 86 -7.33 1.91 7.32
CA PHE A 86 -7.80 1.27 8.54
C PHE A 86 -9.18 0.66 8.33
N GLU A 87 -9.25 -0.66 8.36
CA GLU A 87 -10.50 -1.40 8.25
C GLU A 87 -11.16 -1.52 9.62
N ILE A 88 -12.45 -1.20 9.69
CA ILE A 88 -13.27 -1.48 10.87
C ILE A 88 -14.22 -2.64 10.60
N GLU A 89 -14.16 -3.68 11.45
CA GLU A 89 -15.10 -4.81 11.46
C GLU A 89 -15.38 -5.22 12.90
N ASP A 90 -16.66 -5.34 13.27
CA ASP A 90 -17.12 -5.77 14.60
C ASP A 90 -16.43 -5.02 15.78
N ARG A 91 -16.22 -3.71 15.64
CA ARG A 91 -15.49 -2.84 16.59
C ARG A 91 -14.00 -3.18 16.74
N ALA A 92 -13.45 -3.96 15.87
CA ALA A 92 -12.01 -4.14 15.73
C ALA A 92 -11.47 -3.28 14.58
N LEU A 93 -10.25 -2.81 14.75
CA LEU A 93 -9.50 -2.04 13.78
C LEU A 93 -8.34 -2.89 13.27
N TYR A 94 -8.13 -2.85 11.96
CA TYR A 94 -7.05 -3.54 11.26
C TYR A 94 -6.36 -2.55 10.32
N ASP A 95 -5.05 -2.66 10.18
CA ASP A 95 -4.35 -2.08 9.05
C ASP A 95 -4.51 -3.00 7.84
N SER A 96 -5.16 -2.53 6.79
CA SER A 96 -5.63 -3.37 5.70
C SER A 96 -5.29 -2.77 4.33
N ALA A 97 -5.16 -3.64 3.35
CA ALA A 97 -5.09 -3.28 1.94
C ALA A 97 -6.12 -4.06 1.12
N VAL A 98 -6.67 -3.42 0.10
CA VAL A 98 -7.59 -4.05 -0.86
C VAL A 98 -7.09 -3.88 -2.29
N LEU A 99 -7.33 -4.91 -3.10
CA LEU A 99 -7.20 -4.85 -4.56
C LEU A 99 -8.61 -4.95 -5.16
N ILE A 100 -9.03 -3.91 -5.85
CA ILE A 100 -10.34 -3.78 -6.47
C ILE A 100 -10.20 -4.03 -7.97
N SER A 101 -11.02 -4.94 -8.52
CA SER A 101 -11.01 -5.27 -9.94
C SER A 101 -11.92 -4.35 -10.76
N PRO A 102 -11.66 -4.17 -12.06
CA PRO A 102 -12.54 -3.43 -12.98
C PRO A 102 -13.97 -4.00 -13.10
N ASP A 103 -14.19 -5.23 -12.64
CA ASP A 103 -15.53 -5.82 -12.57
C ASP A 103 -16.36 -5.25 -11.41
N GLY A 104 -15.75 -4.43 -10.55
CA GLY A 104 -16.40 -3.83 -9.41
C GLY A 104 -16.46 -4.76 -8.19
N ASN A 105 -15.46 -5.61 -8.03
CA ASN A 105 -15.32 -6.51 -6.89
C ASN A 105 -14.03 -6.22 -6.12
N ILE A 106 -14.04 -6.44 -4.81
CA ILE A 106 -12.83 -6.56 -4.03
C ILE A 106 -12.25 -7.94 -4.30
N ALA A 107 -11.22 -7.98 -5.14
CA ALA A 107 -10.60 -9.21 -5.58
C ALA A 107 -9.66 -9.82 -4.53
N LEU A 108 -8.95 -8.97 -3.78
CA LEU A 108 -8.11 -9.36 -2.67
C LEU A 108 -8.25 -8.36 -1.52
N LYS A 109 -8.41 -8.87 -0.31
CA LYS A 109 -8.26 -8.11 0.93
C LYS A 109 -7.15 -8.76 1.75
N HIS A 110 -6.25 -7.95 2.25
CA HIS A 110 -5.18 -8.36 3.15
C HIS A 110 -5.21 -7.50 4.40
N ARG A 111 -5.08 -8.10 5.56
CA ARG A 111 -4.87 -7.46 6.86
C ARG A 111 -3.43 -7.67 7.27
N ARG A 112 -2.73 -6.61 7.57
CA ARG A 112 -1.35 -6.65 8.02
C ARG A 112 -1.19 -7.60 9.20
N THR A 113 -0.19 -8.47 9.14
CA THR A 113 -0.01 -9.58 10.09
C THR A 113 0.93 -9.24 11.25
N ASP A 114 1.70 -8.16 11.14
CA ASP A 114 2.52 -7.65 12.22
C ASP A 114 1.86 -6.48 12.97
N SER A 115 2.21 -6.30 14.23
CA SER A 115 1.64 -5.28 15.12
C SER A 115 2.35 -3.91 15.04
N GLY A 116 3.26 -3.71 14.08
CA GLY A 116 4.09 -2.50 14.01
C GLY A 116 3.34 -1.20 13.70
N TRP A 117 2.04 -1.26 13.42
CA TRP A 117 1.19 -0.11 13.14
C TRP A 117 0.50 0.49 14.37
N HIS A 118 0.62 -0.14 15.55
CA HIS A 118 0.10 0.35 16.82
C HIS A 118 1.06 0.03 17.97
N SER A 119 0.86 0.69 19.12
CA SER A 119 1.65 0.45 20.33
C SER A 119 1.39 -0.96 20.90
N PRO A 120 2.40 -1.61 21.48
CA PRO A 120 2.21 -2.85 22.23
C PRO A 120 1.23 -2.73 23.42
N ARG A 121 0.88 -1.50 23.81
CA ARG A 121 -0.07 -1.22 24.90
C ARG A 121 -1.49 -0.98 24.41
N ALA A 122 -1.71 -0.89 23.08
CA ALA A 122 -3.03 -0.73 22.51
C ALA A 122 -3.96 -1.91 22.90
N PRO A 123 -5.25 -1.65 23.18
CA PRO A 123 -6.19 -2.69 23.58
C PRO A 123 -6.35 -3.76 22.49
N LYS A 124 -5.91 -4.98 22.76
CA LYS A 124 -5.91 -6.11 21.79
C LYS A 124 -7.29 -6.56 21.32
N GLU A 125 -8.34 -6.22 22.06
CA GLU A 125 -9.72 -6.44 21.65
C GLU A 125 -10.16 -5.51 20.52
N VAL A 126 -9.47 -4.37 20.33
CA VAL A 126 -9.74 -3.38 19.28
C VAL A 126 -8.70 -3.46 18.17
N TYR A 127 -7.43 -3.38 18.49
CA TYR A 127 -6.34 -3.39 17.49
C TYR A 127 -5.94 -4.84 17.21
N LYS A 128 -6.11 -5.27 15.97
CA LYS A 128 -5.92 -6.67 15.58
C LYS A 128 -5.10 -6.80 14.31
N GLU A 129 -4.35 -7.87 14.25
CA GLU A 129 -3.57 -8.27 13.08
C GLU A 129 -4.33 -9.29 12.22
N GLY A 130 -3.94 -9.38 10.97
CA GLY A 130 -4.28 -10.48 10.08
C GLY A 130 -3.58 -11.77 10.50
N THR A 131 -4.04 -12.88 9.93
CA THR A 131 -3.54 -14.23 10.27
C THR A 131 -2.95 -14.98 9.09
N GLU A 132 -3.06 -14.45 7.88
CA GLU A 132 -2.66 -15.15 6.66
C GLU A 132 -2.28 -14.18 5.53
N HIS A 133 -1.45 -14.68 4.64
CA HIS A 133 -1.18 -14.05 3.35
C HIS A 133 -1.91 -14.83 2.26
N LEU A 134 -2.48 -14.11 1.31
CA LEU A 134 -3.24 -14.67 0.20
C LEU A 134 -2.67 -14.21 -1.13
N VAL A 135 -2.90 -14.99 -2.16
CA VAL A 135 -2.60 -14.66 -3.54
C VAL A 135 -3.85 -14.89 -4.39
N ILE A 136 -4.05 -14.03 -5.39
CA ILE A 136 -5.13 -14.20 -6.35
C ILE A 136 -4.59 -14.24 -7.78
N GLU A 137 -5.31 -14.93 -8.65
CA GLU A 137 -5.07 -14.88 -10.09
C GLU A 137 -5.70 -13.61 -10.68
N THR A 138 -4.94 -12.91 -11.52
CA THR A 138 -5.40 -11.74 -12.28
C THR A 138 -4.99 -11.89 -13.74
N PRO A 139 -5.53 -11.07 -14.65
CA PRO A 139 -5.08 -11.09 -16.04
C PRO A 139 -3.59 -10.77 -16.25
N PHE A 140 -2.92 -10.27 -15.23
CA PHE A 140 -1.50 -9.90 -15.23
C PHE A 140 -0.66 -10.74 -14.27
N GLY A 141 -1.15 -11.94 -13.92
CA GLY A 141 -0.45 -12.89 -13.05
C GLY A 141 -0.98 -12.94 -11.63
N ARG A 142 -0.26 -13.63 -10.77
CA ARG A 142 -0.59 -13.87 -9.37
C ARG A 142 -0.17 -12.67 -8.52
N VAL A 143 -1.11 -12.08 -7.80
CA VAL A 143 -0.90 -10.86 -7.02
C VAL A 143 -1.06 -11.13 -5.52
N ALA A 144 -0.13 -10.62 -4.73
CA ALA A 144 -0.17 -10.63 -3.27
C ALA A 144 0.14 -9.24 -2.69
N PHE A 145 -0.18 -9.03 -1.42
CA PHE A 145 0.25 -7.87 -0.64
C PHE A 145 1.34 -8.25 0.37
N LEU A 146 2.19 -7.25 0.66
CA LEU A 146 2.96 -7.08 1.88
C LEU A 146 2.77 -5.64 2.34
N VAL A 147 2.19 -5.42 3.51
CA VAL A 147 1.93 -4.07 4.03
C VAL A 147 3.07 -3.65 4.95
N CYS A 148 3.80 -2.61 4.55
CA CYS A 148 4.80 -1.88 5.33
C CYS A 148 5.77 -2.79 6.12
N GLY A 149 5.59 -2.88 7.43
CA GLY A 149 6.45 -3.65 8.36
C GLY A 149 6.60 -5.12 7.99
N GLU A 150 5.61 -5.72 7.36
CA GLU A 150 5.69 -7.13 6.93
C GLU A 150 6.89 -7.40 6.02
N LEU A 151 7.33 -6.41 5.25
CA LEU A 151 8.53 -6.55 4.40
C LEU A 151 9.77 -6.88 5.22
N PHE A 152 9.83 -6.48 6.49
CA PHE A 152 11.00 -6.64 7.36
C PHE A 152 10.94 -7.90 8.24
N HIS A 153 9.86 -8.67 8.17
CA HIS A 153 9.67 -9.92 8.91
C HIS A 153 9.90 -11.14 8.01
N ASP A 154 10.81 -12.04 8.42
CA ASP A 154 11.19 -13.20 7.62
C ASP A 154 10.03 -14.18 7.41
N ASP A 155 9.17 -14.35 8.42
CA ASP A 155 7.98 -15.21 8.36
C ASP A 155 6.95 -14.70 7.35
N ALA A 156 6.72 -13.40 7.26
CA ALA A 156 5.84 -12.77 6.28
C ALA A 156 6.41 -12.91 4.85
N LEU A 157 7.71 -12.63 4.67
CA LEU A 157 8.38 -12.84 3.39
C LEU A 157 8.31 -14.29 2.93
N ASP A 158 8.60 -15.23 3.82
CA ASP A 158 8.56 -16.66 3.52
C ASP A 158 7.14 -17.14 3.21
N ALA A 159 6.13 -16.61 3.89
CA ALA A 159 4.73 -16.91 3.61
C ALA A 159 4.35 -16.45 2.19
N VAL A 160 4.63 -15.19 1.83
CA VAL A 160 4.34 -14.66 0.50
C VAL A 160 5.14 -15.36 -0.59
N LYS A 161 6.44 -15.64 -0.36
CA LYS A 161 7.28 -16.36 -1.30
C LYS A 161 6.76 -17.78 -1.62
N LYS A 162 6.20 -18.50 -0.63
CA LYS A 162 5.58 -19.81 -0.83
C LYS A 162 4.36 -19.76 -1.73
N LEU A 163 3.66 -18.62 -1.75
CA LEU A 163 2.51 -18.39 -2.64
C LEU A 163 2.92 -18.17 -4.11
N ARG A 164 4.21 -17.93 -4.40
CA ARG A 164 4.77 -17.68 -5.74
C ARG A 164 4.01 -16.59 -6.50
N PRO A 165 3.90 -15.36 -5.98
CA PRO A 165 3.30 -14.27 -6.73
C PRO A 165 4.17 -13.86 -7.91
N ASP A 166 3.54 -13.31 -8.96
CA ASP A 166 4.22 -12.66 -10.08
C ASP A 166 4.43 -11.17 -9.79
N LEU A 167 3.51 -10.59 -8.98
CA LEU A 167 3.53 -9.20 -8.53
C LEU A 167 3.21 -9.12 -7.04
N VAL A 168 4.05 -8.40 -6.28
CA VAL A 168 3.78 -8.05 -4.89
C VAL A 168 3.55 -6.54 -4.79
N LEU A 169 2.43 -6.16 -4.20
CA LEU A 169 2.06 -4.79 -3.91
C LEU A 169 2.44 -4.45 -2.48
N VAL A 170 3.24 -3.40 -2.31
CA VAL A 170 3.82 -3.03 -1.01
C VAL A 170 3.42 -1.60 -0.66
N PRO A 171 2.19 -1.40 -0.13
CA PRO A 171 1.79 -0.12 0.44
C PRO A 171 2.55 0.14 1.74
N MET A 172 3.07 1.36 1.90
CA MET A 172 3.92 1.76 3.03
C MET A 172 3.52 3.12 3.60
N ALA A 173 3.79 3.30 4.90
CA ALA A 173 3.75 4.57 5.61
C ALA A 173 5.05 4.73 6.42
N ARG A 174 6.17 4.77 5.70
CA ARG A 174 7.50 4.85 6.32
C ARG A 174 7.87 6.29 6.61
N SER A 175 8.22 6.57 7.84
CA SER A 175 8.74 7.84 8.32
C SER A 175 10.22 7.73 8.70
N ALA A 176 10.90 8.87 8.80
CA ALA A 176 12.33 8.98 9.10
C ALA A 176 12.54 9.81 10.37
N TYR A 177 12.12 9.26 11.51
CA TYR A 177 12.32 9.91 12.79
C TYR A 177 13.81 10.07 13.12
N GLU A 178 14.19 11.29 13.58
CA GLU A 178 15.56 11.61 14.02
C GLU A 178 16.64 11.46 12.94
N VAL A 179 16.25 11.44 11.65
CA VAL A 179 17.17 11.43 10.52
C VAL A 179 17.35 12.86 10.02
N GLU A 180 18.57 13.41 10.09
CA GLU A 180 18.86 14.79 9.69
C GLU A 180 18.79 14.97 8.16
N ASP A 181 19.35 14.04 7.39
CA ASP A 181 19.32 14.03 5.92
C ASP A 181 18.68 12.73 5.43
N VAL A 182 17.37 12.80 5.22
CA VAL A 182 16.56 11.63 4.80
C VAL A 182 16.93 11.17 3.38
N GLN A 183 17.34 12.09 2.49
CA GLN A 183 17.73 11.72 1.14
C GLN A 183 19.04 10.94 1.14
N ASP A 184 20.05 11.41 1.89
CA ASP A 184 21.33 10.70 2.00
C ASP A 184 21.15 9.34 2.67
N TRP A 185 20.43 9.28 3.79
CA TRP A 185 20.10 8.02 4.46
C TRP A 185 19.36 7.03 3.55
N TRP A 186 18.37 7.51 2.80
CA TRP A 186 17.65 6.69 1.83
C TRP A 186 18.58 6.13 0.76
N ASP A 187 19.44 6.96 0.17
CA ASP A 187 20.29 6.57 -0.94
C ASP A 187 21.48 5.69 -0.52
N THR A 188 21.99 5.86 0.71
CA THR A 188 23.17 5.15 1.19
C THR A 188 22.88 3.88 2.00
N ASP A 189 21.70 3.78 2.64
CA ASP A 189 21.40 2.73 3.61
C ASP A 189 20.00 2.11 3.40
N GLU A 190 18.94 2.84 3.65
CA GLU A 190 17.58 2.31 3.77
C GLU A 190 17.06 1.67 2.46
N LYS A 191 17.28 2.32 1.33
CA LYS A 191 16.87 1.81 0.01
C LYS A 191 17.47 0.43 -0.29
N TRP A 192 18.74 0.23 0.05
CA TRP A 192 19.45 -1.04 -0.17
C TRP A 192 18.89 -2.16 0.68
N PHE A 193 18.50 -1.86 1.91
CA PHE A 193 17.83 -2.81 2.77
C PHE A 193 16.48 -3.27 2.19
N TYR A 194 15.68 -2.34 1.65
CA TYR A 194 14.45 -2.68 0.93
C TYR A 194 14.71 -3.60 -0.26
N LEU A 195 15.67 -3.26 -1.11
CA LEU A 195 16.00 -4.04 -2.30
C LEU A 195 16.45 -5.47 -1.95
N GLU A 196 17.23 -5.63 -0.88
CA GLU A 196 17.65 -6.94 -0.38
C GLU A 196 16.45 -7.80 0.05
N ARG A 197 15.48 -7.18 0.74
CA ARG A 197 14.26 -7.87 1.17
C ARG A 197 13.37 -8.25 -0.02
N LEU A 198 13.15 -7.31 -0.93
CA LEU A 198 12.32 -7.52 -2.13
C LEU A 198 12.90 -8.58 -3.07
N ALA A 199 14.22 -8.65 -3.22
CA ALA A 199 14.90 -9.66 -4.05
C ALA A 199 14.60 -11.10 -3.59
N GLN A 200 14.34 -11.30 -2.30
CA GLN A 200 14.02 -12.62 -1.74
C GLN A 200 12.66 -13.16 -2.22
N LEU A 201 11.73 -12.28 -2.59
CA LEU A 201 10.40 -12.65 -3.08
C LEU A 201 10.43 -13.29 -4.48
N ARG A 202 11.44 -12.96 -5.29
CA ARG A 202 11.57 -13.38 -6.69
C ARG A 202 10.35 -13.03 -7.55
N ALA A 203 9.67 -11.96 -7.20
CA ALA A 203 8.51 -11.39 -7.87
C ALA A 203 8.79 -9.95 -8.28
N ASN A 204 8.05 -9.44 -9.23
CA ASN A 204 8.01 -8.00 -9.45
C ASN A 204 7.35 -7.31 -8.25
N CYS A 205 7.81 -6.13 -7.86
CA CYS A 205 7.27 -5.41 -6.71
C CYS A 205 6.96 -3.95 -7.07
N LEU A 206 5.84 -3.46 -6.59
CA LEU A 206 5.50 -2.04 -6.60
C LEU A 206 5.42 -1.54 -5.17
N ILE A 207 6.16 -0.50 -4.86
CA ILE A 207 6.24 0.10 -3.51
C ILE A 207 5.72 1.52 -3.57
N ALA A 208 4.73 1.84 -2.73
CA ALA A 208 4.17 3.18 -2.59
C ALA A 208 4.31 3.64 -1.14
N ASN A 209 5.06 4.70 -0.89
CA ASN A 209 5.14 5.31 0.44
C ASN A 209 4.28 6.56 0.48
N CYS A 210 3.55 6.78 1.58
CA CYS A 210 2.76 7.98 1.74
C CYS A 210 3.64 9.21 1.98
N LEU A 211 3.09 10.39 1.70
CA LEU A 211 3.72 11.66 2.00
C LEU A 211 2.99 12.32 3.17
N GLY A 212 3.69 12.54 4.27
CA GLY A 212 3.20 13.29 5.41
C GLY A 212 3.09 14.79 5.11
N ASP A 213 2.39 15.52 5.96
CA ASP A 213 2.33 16.99 5.89
C ASP A 213 3.22 17.66 6.93
N GLY A 214 3.99 16.86 7.67
CA GLY A 214 4.89 17.32 8.73
C GLY A 214 4.19 17.67 10.05
N ALA A 215 2.86 17.82 10.04
CA ALA A 215 2.07 18.10 11.24
C ALA A 215 1.37 16.84 11.77
N ILE A 216 1.03 15.91 10.88
CA ILE A 216 0.28 14.69 11.19
C ILE A 216 1.19 13.48 11.11
N GLU A 217 2.09 13.44 10.14
CA GLU A 217 2.99 12.34 9.92
C GLU A 217 4.26 12.82 9.18
N ASP A 218 5.43 12.21 9.51
CA ASP A 218 6.73 12.51 8.92
C ASP A 218 7.11 11.54 7.80
N SER A 219 6.15 10.92 7.15
CA SER A 219 6.40 10.05 6.01
C SER A 219 6.95 10.83 4.82
N PHE A 220 8.04 10.34 4.26
CA PHE A 220 8.85 11.06 3.29
C PHE A 220 8.44 10.85 1.83
N GLY A 221 7.38 10.09 1.57
CA GLY A 221 6.95 9.80 0.20
C GLY A 221 7.87 8.82 -0.51
N GLY A 222 7.92 8.94 -1.84
CA GLY A 222 8.69 8.06 -2.70
C GLY A 222 7.93 6.83 -3.15
N ALA A 223 8.34 6.29 -4.29
CA ALA A 223 7.83 5.04 -4.84
C ALA A 223 8.90 4.34 -5.65
N MET A 224 8.82 3.01 -5.72
CA MET A 224 9.72 2.20 -6.54
C MET A 224 8.94 1.10 -7.27
N ALA A 225 9.42 0.76 -8.46
CA ALA A 225 9.14 -0.49 -9.14
C ALA A 225 10.42 -1.31 -9.19
N VAL A 226 10.35 -2.56 -8.75
CA VAL A 226 11.51 -3.46 -8.62
C VAL A 226 11.20 -4.75 -9.37
N ASP A 227 12.16 -5.23 -10.17
CA ASP A 227 12.02 -6.49 -10.89
C ASP A 227 12.23 -7.71 -9.98
N LYS A 228 11.90 -8.90 -10.49
CA LYS A 228 12.06 -10.18 -9.78
C LYS A 228 13.51 -10.55 -9.40
N LYS A 229 14.49 -9.73 -9.78
CA LYS A 229 15.90 -9.87 -9.40
C LYS A 229 16.31 -8.83 -8.33
N GLY A 230 15.37 -8.01 -7.85
CA GLY A 230 15.65 -6.97 -6.87
C GLY A 230 16.26 -5.70 -7.48
N ARG A 231 16.14 -5.48 -8.80
CA ARG A 231 16.70 -4.29 -9.46
C ARG A 231 15.61 -3.24 -9.63
N ILE A 232 15.94 -1.99 -9.35
CA ILE A 232 15.05 -0.85 -9.59
C ILE A 232 14.80 -0.73 -11.09
N VAL A 233 13.51 -0.75 -11.48
CA VAL A 233 13.03 -0.49 -12.83
C VAL A 233 12.68 0.98 -13.01
N ALA A 234 12.05 1.56 -11.97
CA ALA A 234 11.69 2.98 -11.91
C ALA A 234 11.61 3.42 -10.46
N GLU A 235 11.88 4.69 -10.21
CA GLU A 235 11.84 5.32 -8.88
C GLU A 235 11.22 6.72 -8.98
N PHE A 236 10.43 7.11 -7.97
CA PHE A 236 9.86 8.45 -7.82
C PHE A 236 10.53 9.16 -6.65
N PRO A 237 10.88 10.45 -6.78
CA PRO A 237 11.64 11.15 -5.76
C PRO A 237 10.87 11.32 -4.45
N LEU A 238 11.62 11.36 -3.34
CA LEU A 238 11.09 11.65 -2.01
C LEU A 238 10.48 13.06 -1.98
N TYR A 239 9.62 13.32 -1.00
CA TYR A 239 8.96 14.61 -0.74
C TYR A 239 8.10 15.17 -1.87
N ASN A 240 7.78 14.34 -2.88
CA ASN A 240 6.92 14.74 -3.99
C ASN A 240 5.63 13.92 -4.02
N GLN A 241 4.51 14.60 -4.24
CA GLN A 241 3.24 13.95 -4.56
C GLN A 241 3.12 13.74 -6.07
N GLY A 242 2.55 12.61 -6.48
CA GLY A 242 2.32 12.32 -7.90
C GLY A 242 2.19 10.85 -8.22
N LEU A 243 2.47 10.52 -9.46
CA LEU A 243 2.37 9.15 -10.00
C LEU A 243 3.68 8.74 -10.68
N LEU A 244 4.23 7.60 -10.23
CA LEU A 244 5.28 6.90 -10.95
C LEU A 244 4.62 5.98 -11.98
N TYR A 245 4.91 6.15 -13.25
CA TYR A 245 4.47 5.23 -14.30
C TYR A 245 5.58 4.25 -14.66
N VAL A 246 5.21 2.98 -14.79
CA VAL A 246 6.16 1.93 -15.15
C VAL A 246 5.49 0.87 -16.02
N GLU A 247 6.21 0.40 -17.05
CA GLU A 247 5.82 -0.80 -17.78
C GLU A 247 6.42 -2.02 -17.09
N MET A 248 5.56 -2.84 -16.51
CA MET A 248 5.96 -4.11 -15.89
C MET A 248 5.77 -5.26 -16.87
N ASP A 249 6.85 -6.03 -17.06
CA ASP A 249 6.79 -7.31 -17.75
C ASP A 249 6.20 -8.36 -16.79
N LEU A 250 4.90 -8.57 -16.92
CA LEU A 250 4.10 -9.48 -16.12
C LEU A 250 3.63 -10.69 -16.95
N GLU A 251 4.35 -11.01 -18.03
CA GLU A 251 4.03 -12.19 -18.83
C GLU A 251 4.12 -13.45 -17.98
N ASN A 252 3.04 -14.22 -17.96
CA ASN A 252 2.96 -15.51 -17.32
C ASN A 252 4.09 -16.41 -17.84
N ASN A 253 5.04 -16.77 -16.98
CA ASN A 253 5.90 -17.92 -17.25
C ASN A 253 5.02 -19.18 -17.15
N THR A 254 4.36 -19.52 -18.27
CA THR A 254 3.75 -20.84 -18.48
C THR A 254 4.82 -21.93 -18.50
#